data_87a4ed85a521b0e034b7424f18708b00
#
_entry.id   87a4ed85a521b0e034b7424f18708b00
#
_cell.length_a   1.000
_cell.length_b   1.000
_cell.length_c   1.000
_cell.angle_alpha   90.00
_cell.angle_beta   90.00
_cell.angle_gamma   90.00
#
_symmetry.space_group_name_H-M   'P 1'
#
loop_
_entity.id
_entity.type
_entity.pdbx_description
1 polymer ?
#
loop_
_entity_poly.entity_id
_entity_poly.type
_entity_poly.pdbx_seq_one_letter_code
_entity_poly.pdbx_strand_id
1 'polypeptide(L)'
;MRRKKANFPACLLLAASIMCGVSCSSRKDIVYVNDMRPGVGYSFDSHHEAVVHCDDRLGITVSCKNPELALPFNLHSGSFRVGADGEVSAPSGSQPADQGYRVDADGYIDFPILGRLHVEGLRVSEVTSLIRQKIISGNYIKDPLVSLEFLNFRYTVLGAVSRNGTFTVEGDRVTLLEAIANAGDLTTKADMGRVTVIREEGGERRQYVHDLRSTDLFKSPCYYLQQNDIVYVEPKYRRKSAEDRGWQISATLISLASLGVSLIWALKN
;
A
#
# COMPACT_ATOMS: atom_id res chain seq x y z
N MET A 1 -47.43 -25.12 59.23
CA MET A 1 -46.25 -25.23 58.40
C MET A 1 -46.44 -24.41 57.10
N ARG A 2 -45.90 -23.21 57.04
CA ARG A 2 -45.95 -22.33 55.81
C ARG A 2 -44.83 -22.72 54.85
N ARG A 3 -45.17 -23.36 53.75
CA ARG A 3 -44.20 -23.59 52.64
C ARG A 3 -43.87 -22.24 51.98
N LYS A 4 -42.60 -21.79 52.06
CA LYS A 4 -42.11 -20.68 51.32
C LYS A 4 -42.10 -21.04 49.78
N LYS A 5 -42.97 -20.38 49.04
CA LYS A 5 -42.90 -20.46 47.54
C LYS A 5 -41.58 -19.86 47.11
N ALA A 6 -40.67 -20.68 46.63
CA ALA A 6 -39.40 -20.23 46.04
C ALA A 6 -39.72 -19.36 44.84
N ASN A 7 -39.18 -18.15 44.82
CA ASN A 7 -39.33 -17.20 43.69
C ASN A 7 -38.45 -17.65 42.50
N PHE A 8 -38.88 -18.74 41.90
CA PHE A 8 -38.20 -19.33 40.72
C PHE A 8 -38.02 -18.35 39.54
N PRO A 9 -38.95 -17.40 39.23
CA PRO A 9 -38.76 -16.46 38.14
C PRO A 9 -37.68 -15.40 38.41
N ALA A 10 -37.45 -15.03 39.66
CA ALA A 10 -36.41 -14.03 40.00
C ALA A 10 -34.97 -14.55 39.79
N CYS A 11 -34.75 -15.84 40.12
CA CYS A 11 -33.44 -16.48 39.91
C CYS A 11 -33.11 -16.64 38.40
N LEU A 12 -34.12 -16.89 37.56
CA LEU A 12 -33.95 -17.04 36.11
C LEU A 12 -33.62 -15.71 35.44
N LEU A 13 -34.22 -14.60 35.87
CA LEU A 13 -33.93 -13.25 35.41
C LEU A 13 -32.54 -12.78 35.82
N LEU A 14 -32.10 -13.14 37.03
CA LEU A 14 -30.74 -12.81 37.49
C LEU A 14 -29.67 -13.59 36.72
N ALA A 15 -29.89 -14.86 36.40
CA ALA A 15 -28.98 -15.67 35.59
C ALA A 15 -28.89 -15.17 34.13
N ALA A 16 -30.00 -14.71 33.53
CA ALA A 16 -30.00 -14.11 32.18
C ALA A 16 -29.25 -12.77 32.12
N SER A 17 -29.32 -11.96 33.20
CA SER A 17 -28.61 -10.66 33.28
C SER A 17 -27.09 -10.80 33.37
N ILE A 18 -26.58 -11.89 33.95
CA ILE A 18 -25.14 -12.14 34.10
C ILE A 18 -24.50 -12.60 32.77
N MET A 19 -25.27 -13.20 31.86
CA MET A 19 -24.74 -13.67 30.56
C MET A 19 -24.56 -12.58 29.51
N CYS A 20 -25.09 -11.37 29.69
CA CYS A 20 -24.96 -10.27 28.72
C CYS A 20 -23.68 -9.44 28.86
N GLY A 21 -22.77 -9.75 29.78
CA GLY A 21 -21.67 -8.87 30.19
C GLY A 21 -20.29 -9.05 29.53
N VAL A 22 -20.12 -9.99 28.60
CA VAL A 22 -18.74 -10.28 28.08
C VAL A 22 -18.64 -10.12 26.57
N SER A 23 -18.67 -8.87 26.12
CA SER A 23 -18.20 -8.52 24.78
C SER A 23 -17.31 -7.29 24.88
N CYS A 24 -16.08 -7.45 25.33
CA CYS A 24 -15.05 -6.42 25.26
C CYS A 24 -14.10 -6.74 24.09
N SER A 25 -14.35 -6.14 22.94
CA SER A 25 -13.30 -5.94 21.94
C SER A 25 -12.33 -4.90 22.48
N SER A 26 -11.05 -5.24 22.60
CA SER A 26 -10.05 -4.28 23.09
C SER A 26 -9.81 -3.21 22.03
N ARG A 27 -9.98 -1.92 22.40
CA ARG A 27 -9.68 -0.77 21.54
C ARG A 27 -8.25 -0.82 20.96
N LYS A 28 -7.31 -1.43 21.67
CA LYS A 28 -5.91 -1.57 21.25
C LYS A 28 -5.72 -2.41 19.99
N ASP A 29 -6.70 -3.25 19.65
CA ASP A 29 -6.58 -4.17 18.50
C ASP A 29 -6.98 -3.55 17.17
N ILE A 30 -7.54 -2.32 17.19
CA ILE A 30 -8.09 -1.66 16.00
C ILE A 30 -7.49 -0.26 15.74
N VAL A 31 -6.55 0.17 16.57
CA VAL A 31 -5.92 1.49 16.46
C VAL A 31 -4.55 1.35 15.81
N TYR A 32 -4.30 2.11 14.74
CA TYR A 32 -2.99 2.23 14.12
C TYR A 32 -2.00 2.85 15.11
N VAL A 33 -0.77 2.35 15.13
CA VAL A 33 0.36 2.91 15.88
C VAL A 33 -0.02 3.22 17.33
N ASN A 34 -0.72 2.29 17.98
CA ASN A 34 -1.32 2.53 19.30
C ASN A 34 -0.30 2.68 20.44
N ASP A 35 0.97 2.34 20.20
CA ASP A 35 2.10 2.52 21.10
C ASP A 35 2.76 3.90 20.97
N MET A 36 2.33 4.73 20.01
CA MET A 36 2.82 6.10 19.82
C MET A 36 2.41 7.01 20.97
N ARG A 37 3.39 7.71 21.56
CA ARG A 37 3.15 8.62 22.68
C ARG A 37 3.10 10.07 22.20
N PRO A 38 2.12 10.86 22.64
CA PRO A 38 2.08 12.29 22.32
C PRO A 38 3.36 13.02 22.77
N GLY A 39 3.91 13.86 21.89
CA GLY A 39 5.10 14.67 22.20
C GLY A 39 6.44 13.94 22.10
N VAL A 40 6.46 12.64 21.78
CA VAL A 40 7.69 11.87 21.56
C VAL A 40 7.96 11.83 20.05
N GLY A 41 9.20 12.21 19.66
CA GLY A 41 9.66 12.08 18.27
C GLY A 41 10.05 10.65 17.94
N TYR A 42 9.62 10.17 16.80
CA TYR A 42 10.01 8.87 16.24
C TYR A 42 10.84 9.11 14.99
N SER A 43 12.01 8.48 14.90
CA SER A 43 12.86 8.59 13.72
C SER A 43 12.28 7.84 12.54
N PHE A 44 12.30 8.45 11.37
CA PHE A 44 11.97 7.85 10.09
C PHE A 44 13.03 8.26 9.06
N ASP A 45 13.16 7.49 7.99
CA ASP A 45 14.06 7.86 6.90
C ASP A 45 13.48 9.00 6.08
N SER A 46 13.94 10.23 6.39
CA SER A 46 13.51 11.44 5.67
C SER A 46 14.11 11.57 4.27
N HIS A 47 15.14 10.79 3.96
CA HIS A 47 15.89 10.84 2.70
C HIS A 47 15.62 9.61 1.83
N HIS A 48 14.48 8.93 2.06
CA HIS A 48 14.11 7.82 1.19
C HIS A 48 13.92 8.30 -0.24
N GLU A 49 14.71 7.77 -1.14
CA GLU A 49 14.57 7.96 -2.59
C GLU A 49 14.23 6.63 -3.24
N ALA A 50 13.36 6.68 -4.24
CA ALA A 50 13.05 5.50 -5.03
C ALA A 50 14.30 5.02 -5.78
N VAL A 51 14.43 3.71 -5.91
CA VAL A 51 15.49 3.03 -6.66
C VAL A 51 14.91 2.58 -7.99
N VAL A 52 15.68 2.75 -9.05
CA VAL A 52 15.29 2.36 -10.41
C VAL A 52 15.42 0.85 -10.59
N HIS A 53 14.40 0.23 -11.16
CA HIS A 53 14.37 -1.20 -11.49
C HIS A 53 14.12 -1.42 -12.98
N CYS A 54 14.36 -2.64 -13.46
CA CYS A 54 13.95 -3.05 -14.79
C CYS A 54 12.45 -2.82 -15.01
N ASP A 55 12.06 -2.51 -16.24
CA ASP A 55 10.68 -2.16 -16.65
C ASP A 55 10.14 -0.83 -16.13
N ASP A 56 10.91 -0.07 -15.34
CA ASP A 56 10.54 1.30 -14.98
C ASP A 56 10.48 2.19 -16.19
N ARG A 57 9.54 3.13 -16.15
CA ARG A 57 9.46 4.23 -17.12
C ARG A 57 9.85 5.54 -16.44
N LEU A 58 10.90 6.14 -16.95
CA LEU A 58 11.49 7.34 -16.38
C LEU A 58 11.20 8.54 -17.27
N GLY A 59 10.52 9.54 -16.72
CA GLY A 59 10.39 10.86 -17.31
C GLY A 59 11.64 11.69 -16.97
N ILE A 60 12.55 11.85 -17.91
CA ILE A 60 13.78 12.61 -17.68
C ILE A 60 13.72 13.88 -18.51
N THR A 61 13.89 15.01 -17.82
CA THR A 61 13.89 16.33 -18.46
C THR A 61 15.20 17.05 -18.17
N VAL A 62 15.83 17.53 -19.23
CA VAL A 62 17.02 18.37 -19.16
C VAL A 62 16.64 19.81 -19.45
N SER A 63 17.05 20.73 -18.60
CA SER A 63 16.87 22.18 -18.80
C SER A 63 18.17 22.94 -18.58
N CYS A 64 18.30 24.11 -19.16
CA CYS A 64 19.44 25.00 -18.97
C CYS A 64 19.06 26.44 -19.32
N LYS A 65 19.97 27.40 -19.08
CA LYS A 65 19.75 28.82 -19.37
C LYS A 65 19.42 29.12 -20.84
N ASN A 66 19.99 28.34 -21.78
CA ASN A 66 19.65 28.41 -23.20
C ASN A 66 18.81 27.17 -23.57
N PRO A 67 17.48 27.28 -23.67
CA PRO A 67 16.57 26.13 -23.92
C PRO A 67 16.92 25.38 -25.23
N GLU A 68 17.43 26.03 -26.23
CA GLU A 68 17.80 25.42 -27.54
C GLU A 68 18.86 24.33 -27.37
N LEU A 69 19.79 24.49 -26.41
CA LEU A 69 20.82 23.48 -26.13
C LEU A 69 20.25 22.24 -25.40
N ALA A 70 19.14 22.38 -24.73
CA ALA A 70 18.51 21.28 -24.01
C ALA A 70 17.56 20.46 -24.92
N LEU A 71 17.04 21.05 -26.00
CA LEU A 71 16.08 20.36 -26.88
C LEU A 71 16.56 18.99 -27.36
N PRO A 72 17.83 18.79 -27.83
CA PRO A 72 18.26 17.49 -28.30
C PRO A 72 18.27 16.38 -27.25
N PHE A 73 18.32 16.72 -25.95
CA PHE A 73 18.29 15.78 -24.84
C PHE A 73 16.87 15.40 -24.42
N ASN A 74 15.88 16.22 -24.77
CA ASN A 74 14.46 16.02 -24.47
C ASN A 74 13.70 15.39 -25.64
N LEU A 75 14.40 15.01 -26.71
CA LEU A 75 13.80 14.33 -27.85
C LEU A 75 13.48 12.88 -27.48
N HIS A 76 12.30 12.69 -26.96
CA HIS A 76 11.73 11.34 -26.78
C HIS A 76 11.50 10.73 -28.18
N SER A 77 11.64 9.41 -28.31
CA SER A 77 11.59 8.62 -29.56
C SER A 77 10.26 8.69 -30.33
N GLY A 78 9.68 9.87 -30.47
CA GLY A 78 8.59 10.18 -31.37
C GLY A 78 9.13 10.79 -32.63
N SER A 79 8.87 10.19 -33.77
CA SER A 79 9.26 10.64 -35.09
C SER A 79 8.99 12.14 -35.28
N PHE A 80 10.05 12.96 -35.23
CA PHE A 80 9.97 14.35 -35.69
C PHE A 80 9.73 14.37 -37.19
N ARG A 81 8.77 15.16 -37.63
CA ARG A 81 8.66 15.51 -39.05
C ARG A 81 9.45 16.76 -39.27
N VAL A 82 10.49 16.64 -40.06
CA VAL A 82 11.18 17.80 -40.63
C VAL A 82 10.39 18.21 -41.85
N GLY A 83 9.73 19.36 -41.79
CA GLY A 83 9.08 19.96 -42.95
C GLY A 83 10.08 20.24 -44.05
N ALA A 84 9.62 20.38 -45.30
CA ALA A 84 10.49 20.71 -46.45
C ALA A 84 11.19 22.08 -46.31
N ASP A 85 10.75 22.89 -45.37
CA ASP A 85 11.24 24.21 -44.96
C ASP A 85 12.23 24.17 -43.78
N GLY A 86 12.55 22.96 -43.27
CA GLY A 86 13.46 22.78 -42.16
C GLY A 86 12.85 22.99 -40.77
N GLU A 87 11.58 23.28 -40.68
CA GLU A 87 10.91 23.35 -39.39
C GLU A 87 10.70 21.96 -38.77
N VAL A 88 11.19 21.80 -37.55
CA VAL A 88 10.97 20.57 -36.74
C VAL A 88 9.68 20.68 -35.97
N SER A 89 8.67 19.99 -36.43
CA SER A 89 7.39 19.94 -35.71
C SER A 89 7.25 18.62 -34.90
N ALA A 90 6.90 18.75 -33.63
CA ALA A 90 6.50 17.61 -32.81
C ALA A 90 5.20 17.02 -33.34
N PRO A 91 5.00 15.70 -33.34
CA PRO A 91 3.77 15.07 -33.77
C PRO A 91 2.63 15.54 -32.85
N SER A 92 1.66 16.26 -33.42
CA SER A 92 0.40 16.55 -32.74
C SER A 92 -0.36 15.25 -32.57
N GLY A 93 -0.40 14.72 -31.35
CA GLY A 93 -1.21 13.55 -31.04
C GLY A 93 -0.57 12.43 -30.22
N SER A 94 0.71 12.54 -29.87
CA SER A 94 1.30 11.57 -28.91
C SER A 94 0.72 11.81 -27.52
N GLN A 95 0.03 10.81 -26.98
CA GLN A 95 -0.45 10.90 -25.60
C GLN A 95 0.76 11.01 -24.64
N PRO A 96 0.69 11.81 -23.58
CA PRO A 96 1.79 11.98 -22.62
C PRO A 96 2.28 10.67 -21.97
N ALA A 97 1.46 9.63 -22.00
CA ALA A 97 1.77 8.32 -21.42
C ALA A 97 2.89 7.53 -22.12
N ASP A 98 3.24 7.89 -23.38
CA ASP A 98 4.29 7.20 -24.13
C ASP A 98 5.65 7.94 -24.10
N GLN A 99 5.74 9.05 -23.38
CA GLN A 99 6.92 9.90 -23.31
C GLN A 99 7.76 9.54 -22.10
N GLY A 100 8.65 8.55 -22.22
CA GLY A 100 9.57 8.20 -21.16
C GLY A 100 10.59 7.17 -21.61
N TYR A 101 11.68 7.07 -20.86
CA TYR A 101 12.73 6.09 -21.09
C TYR A 101 12.37 4.80 -20.33
N ARG A 102 12.20 3.69 -21.04
CA ARG A 102 12.00 2.39 -20.40
C ARG A 102 13.35 1.81 -20.04
N VAL A 103 13.48 1.35 -18.80
CA VAL A 103 14.64 0.58 -18.36
C VAL A 103 14.53 -0.83 -18.95
N ASP A 104 15.53 -1.26 -19.71
CA ASP A 104 15.56 -2.59 -20.33
C ASP A 104 15.85 -3.71 -19.30
N ALA A 105 15.80 -4.98 -19.75
CA ALA A 105 16.06 -6.14 -18.90
C ALA A 105 17.51 -6.22 -18.39
N ASP A 106 18.43 -5.50 -19.00
CA ASP A 106 19.84 -5.42 -18.60
C ASP A 106 20.09 -4.18 -17.72
N GLY A 107 19.06 -3.42 -17.34
CA GLY A 107 19.15 -2.25 -16.48
C GLY A 107 19.58 -0.95 -17.16
N TYR A 108 19.46 -0.84 -18.49
CA TYR A 108 19.88 0.33 -19.24
C TYR A 108 18.70 1.13 -19.79
N ILE A 109 18.96 2.42 -20.04
CA ILE A 109 18.12 3.29 -20.84
C ILE A 109 18.91 3.79 -22.05
N ASP A 110 18.24 4.00 -23.20
CA ASP A 110 18.80 4.66 -24.36
C ASP A 110 18.52 6.16 -24.27
N PHE A 111 19.53 6.94 -23.89
CA PHE A 111 19.38 8.38 -23.70
C PHE A 111 19.96 9.14 -24.90
N PRO A 112 19.22 10.13 -25.47
CA PRO A 112 19.68 10.88 -26.65
C PRO A 112 21.06 11.46 -26.43
N ILE A 113 21.90 11.39 -27.46
CA ILE A 113 23.27 11.91 -27.49
C ILE A 113 24.24 11.17 -26.57
N LEU A 114 23.81 10.82 -25.35
CA LEU A 114 24.67 10.14 -24.36
C LEU A 114 24.76 8.62 -24.59
N GLY A 115 23.84 8.07 -25.39
CA GLY A 115 23.78 6.64 -25.67
C GLY A 115 23.23 5.82 -24.51
N ARG A 116 23.69 4.59 -24.40
CA ARG A 116 23.19 3.61 -23.43
C ARG A 116 23.76 3.88 -22.03
N LEU A 117 22.88 4.06 -21.04
CA LEU A 117 23.23 4.38 -19.65
C LEU A 117 22.68 3.31 -18.73
N HIS A 118 23.53 2.73 -17.88
CA HIS A 118 23.09 1.80 -16.81
C HIS A 118 22.51 2.60 -15.66
N VAL A 119 21.25 2.32 -15.32
CA VAL A 119 20.49 3.05 -14.30
C VAL A 119 19.86 2.15 -13.25
N GLU A 120 19.78 0.83 -13.48
CA GLU A 120 19.24 -0.12 -12.50
C GLU A 120 20.03 -0.07 -11.19
N GLY A 121 19.31 -0.13 -10.07
CA GLY A 121 19.87 -0.07 -8.74
C GLY A 121 20.31 1.32 -8.27
N LEU A 122 20.25 2.33 -9.14
CA LEU A 122 20.58 3.72 -8.80
C LEU A 122 19.35 4.45 -8.24
N ARG A 123 19.59 5.37 -7.32
CA ARG A 123 18.57 6.31 -6.81
C ARG A 123 18.32 7.43 -7.80
N VAL A 124 17.18 8.10 -7.68
CA VAL A 124 16.84 9.28 -8.52
C VAL A 124 17.97 10.30 -8.56
N SER A 125 18.55 10.65 -7.40
CA SER A 125 19.65 11.60 -7.28
C SER A 125 20.93 11.12 -7.98
N GLU A 126 21.20 9.82 -7.98
CA GLU A 126 22.36 9.21 -8.62
C GLU A 126 22.22 9.21 -10.15
N VAL A 127 21.02 8.86 -10.67
CA VAL A 127 20.72 8.89 -12.10
C VAL A 127 20.81 10.31 -12.65
N THR A 128 20.18 11.28 -11.96
CA THR A 128 20.24 12.69 -12.38
C THR A 128 21.66 13.23 -12.37
N SER A 129 22.48 12.85 -11.37
CA SER A 129 23.89 13.20 -11.28
C SER A 129 24.72 12.56 -12.40
N LEU A 130 24.47 11.29 -12.73
CA LEU A 130 25.13 10.56 -13.82
C LEU A 130 24.89 11.26 -15.17
N ILE A 131 23.64 11.58 -15.47
CA ILE A 131 23.27 12.26 -16.72
C ILE A 131 23.90 13.66 -16.77
N ARG A 132 23.78 14.42 -15.67
CA ARG A 132 24.37 15.74 -15.55
C ARG A 132 25.89 15.72 -15.82
N GLN A 133 26.62 14.80 -15.19
CA GLN A 133 28.05 14.63 -15.38
C GLN A 133 28.39 14.31 -16.81
N LYS A 134 27.68 13.42 -17.49
CA LYS A 134 27.89 13.05 -18.88
C LYS A 134 27.67 14.24 -19.84
N ILE A 135 26.64 15.05 -19.58
CA ILE A 135 26.37 16.28 -20.38
C ILE A 135 27.50 17.29 -20.23
N ILE A 136 28.00 17.49 -19.00
CA ILE A 136 29.11 18.43 -18.73
C ILE A 136 30.43 17.92 -19.34
N SER A 137 30.75 16.63 -19.11
CA SER A 137 32.01 16.05 -19.62
C SER A 137 32.05 15.96 -21.15
N GLY A 138 30.90 15.80 -21.80
CA GLY A 138 30.77 15.88 -23.25
C GLY A 138 30.82 17.32 -23.80
N ASN A 139 30.95 18.31 -22.92
CA ASN A 139 30.97 19.74 -23.26
C ASN A 139 29.72 20.22 -24.02
N TYR A 140 28.58 19.56 -23.83
CA TYR A 140 27.34 19.91 -24.49
C TYR A 140 26.63 21.10 -23.81
N ILE A 141 26.50 21.08 -22.48
CA ILE A 141 25.89 22.14 -21.66
C ILE A 141 26.76 22.37 -20.44
N LYS A 142 27.08 23.63 -20.13
CA LYS A 142 27.89 23.96 -18.94
C LYS A 142 27.17 23.84 -17.62
N ASP A 143 25.86 24.12 -17.62
CA ASP A 143 25.05 24.20 -16.41
C ASP A 143 23.67 23.54 -16.67
N PRO A 144 23.65 22.20 -16.85
CA PRO A 144 22.40 21.46 -17.04
C PRO A 144 21.70 21.22 -15.71
N LEU A 145 20.39 21.40 -15.68
CA LEU A 145 19.49 20.92 -14.65
C LEU A 145 18.77 19.67 -15.18
N VAL A 146 18.90 18.56 -14.48
CA VAL A 146 18.28 17.30 -14.84
C VAL A 146 17.25 16.95 -13.77
N SER A 147 16.00 16.74 -14.16
CA SER A 147 14.94 16.19 -13.31
C SER A 147 14.52 14.81 -13.80
N LEU A 148 14.14 13.94 -12.87
CA LEU A 148 13.68 12.60 -13.13
C LEU A 148 12.41 12.34 -12.31
N GLU A 149 11.41 11.74 -12.95
CA GLU A 149 10.17 11.27 -12.32
C GLU A 149 9.83 9.87 -12.83
N PHE A 150 9.15 9.07 -12.00
CA PHE A 150 8.62 7.78 -12.42
C PHE A 150 7.25 7.97 -13.08
N LEU A 151 7.09 7.47 -14.31
CA LEU A 151 5.83 7.59 -15.06
C LEU A 151 4.88 6.39 -14.83
N ASN A 152 5.39 5.29 -14.29
CA ASN A 152 4.62 4.06 -14.08
C ASN A 152 4.74 3.52 -12.66
N PHE A 153 5.06 4.37 -11.67
CA PHE A 153 5.16 3.89 -10.30
C PHE A 153 3.82 3.33 -9.82
N ARG A 154 3.81 2.05 -9.47
CA ARG A 154 2.62 1.33 -9.04
C ARG A 154 2.95 0.29 -7.98
N TYR A 155 1.97 0.00 -7.14
CA TYR A 155 1.98 -1.08 -6.17
C TYR A 155 0.64 -1.80 -6.19
N THR A 156 0.58 -3.01 -5.64
CA THR A 156 -0.65 -3.81 -5.60
C THR A 156 -1.06 -4.07 -4.16
N VAL A 157 -2.34 -3.87 -3.83
CA VAL A 157 -2.89 -4.19 -2.51
C VAL A 157 -3.89 -5.32 -2.64
N LEU A 158 -3.73 -6.36 -1.83
CA LEU A 158 -4.55 -7.56 -1.81
C LEU A 158 -4.98 -7.94 -0.38
N GLY A 159 -6.05 -8.71 -0.26
CA GLY A 159 -6.49 -9.32 0.99
C GLY A 159 -7.62 -8.58 1.67
N ALA A 160 -7.53 -8.39 3.00
CA ALA A 160 -8.62 -7.85 3.81
C ALA A 160 -8.68 -6.31 3.82
N VAL A 161 -8.69 -5.70 2.64
CA VAL A 161 -8.90 -4.25 2.41
C VAL A 161 -10.23 -4.01 1.71
N SER A 162 -10.70 -2.76 1.73
CA SER A 162 -11.98 -2.40 1.09
C SER A 162 -11.92 -2.51 -0.42
N ARG A 163 -10.78 -2.20 -1.05
CA ARG A 163 -10.58 -2.21 -2.49
C ARG A 163 -9.24 -2.87 -2.85
N ASN A 164 -9.31 -4.10 -3.33
CA ASN A 164 -8.16 -4.80 -3.88
C ASN A 164 -7.83 -4.28 -5.28
N GLY A 165 -6.55 -4.18 -5.62
CA GLY A 165 -6.13 -3.77 -6.96
C GLY A 165 -4.72 -3.22 -7.02
N THR A 166 -4.33 -2.79 -8.22
CA THR A 166 -3.09 -2.08 -8.47
C THR A 166 -3.36 -0.58 -8.49
N PHE A 167 -2.54 0.18 -7.77
CA PHE A 167 -2.64 1.62 -7.61
C PHE A 167 -1.41 2.28 -8.20
N THR A 168 -1.62 3.35 -8.94
CA THR A 168 -0.54 4.20 -9.46
C THR A 168 -0.26 5.32 -8.47
N VAL A 169 1.01 5.65 -8.30
CA VAL A 169 1.49 6.73 -7.44
C VAL A 169 1.76 7.96 -8.30
N GLU A 170 1.23 9.11 -7.88
CA GLU A 170 1.62 10.40 -8.42
C GLU A 170 2.82 10.89 -7.60
N GLY A 171 4.03 10.80 -8.18
CA GLY A 171 5.28 11.14 -7.51
C GLY A 171 6.25 9.96 -7.40
N ASP A 172 7.23 10.11 -6.51
CA ASP A 172 8.37 9.20 -6.37
C ASP A 172 8.33 8.31 -5.13
N ARG A 173 7.33 8.48 -4.25
CA ARG A 173 7.23 7.72 -3.00
C ARG A 173 5.80 7.57 -2.52
N VAL A 174 5.54 6.46 -1.85
CA VAL A 174 4.31 6.17 -1.11
C VAL A 174 4.63 5.32 0.12
N THR A 175 4.01 5.61 1.23
CA THR A 175 4.16 4.84 2.46
C THR A 175 3.18 3.65 2.50
N LEU A 176 3.48 2.64 3.31
CA LEU A 176 2.59 1.50 3.52
C LEU A 176 1.21 1.94 4.06
N LEU A 177 1.17 2.96 4.93
CA LEU A 177 -0.08 3.49 5.45
C LEU A 177 -0.91 4.21 4.39
N GLU A 178 -0.26 5.00 3.52
CA GLU A 178 -0.92 5.64 2.37
C GLU A 178 -1.46 4.62 1.38
N ALA A 179 -0.70 3.54 1.14
CA ALA A 179 -1.14 2.45 0.26
C ALA A 179 -2.42 1.77 0.79
N ILE A 180 -2.50 1.54 2.10
CA ILE A 180 -3.70 1.00 2.75
C ILE A 180 -4.86 2.00 2.66
N ALA A 181 -4.61 3.29 2.91
CA ALA A 181 -5.61 4.34 2.79
C ALA A 181 -6.16 4.45 1.36
N ASN A 182 -5.29 4.38 0.34
CA ASN A 182 -5.69 4.37 -1.08
C ASN A 182 -6.54 3.14 -1.44
N ALA A 183 -6.32 2.01 -0.75
CA ALA A 183 -7.15 0.81 -0.87
C ALA A 183 -8.49 0.91 -0.09
N GLY A 184 -8.82 2.07 0.46
CA GLY A 184 -10.07 2.33 1.19
C GLY A 184 -10.09 1.76 2.60
N ASP A 185 -8.91 1.64 3.20
CA ASP A 185 -8.65 1.14 4.55
C ASP A 185 -8.92 -0.37 4.74
N LEU A 186 -8.56 -0.85 5.92
CA LEU A 186 -8.71 -2.24 6.33
C LEU A 186 -10.19 -2.59 6.57
N THR A 187 -10.56 -3.80 6.20
CA THR A 187 -11.89 -4.32 6.58
C THR A 187 -11.89 -4.77 8.05
N THR A 188 -13.09 -4.92 8.64
CA THR A 188 -13.25 -5.44 10.01
C THR A 188 -12.70 -6.85 10.20
N LYS A 189 -12.43 -7.55 9.10
CA LYS A 189 -11.85 -8.90 9.08
C LYS A 189 -10.32 -8.89 8.94
N ALA A 190 -9.68 -7.73 8.81
CA ALA A 190 -8.25 -7.61 8.63
C ALA A 190 -7.47 -7.92 9.92
N ASP A 191 -6.35 -8.62 9.80
CA ASP A 191 -5.39 -8.74 10.88
C ASP A 191 -4.33 -7.63 10.76
N MET A 192 -4.47 -6.60 11.59
CA MET A 192 -3.53 -5.48 11.63
C MET A 192 -2.11 -5.87 12.06
N GLY A 193 -1.97 -7.00 12.76
CA GLY A 193 -0.67 -7.52 13.18
C GLY A 193 0.08 -8.28 12.10
N ARG A 194 -0.55 -8.52 10.93
CA ARG A 194 0.00 -9.33 9.85
C ARG A 194 -0.27 -8.72 8.48
N VAL A 195 0.34 -7.57 8.26
CA VAL A 195 0.39 -6.95 6.95
C VAL A 195 1.75 -7.22 6.34
N THR A 196 1.74 -7.86 5.19
CA THR A 196 2.94 -8.37 4.52
C THR A 196 3.22 -7.54 3.28
N VAL A 197 4.44 -7.05 3.15
CA VAL A 197 4.96 -6.51 1.89
C VAL A 197 5.83 -7.58 1.24
N ILE A 198 5.53 -7.91 -0.01
CA ILE A 198 6.32 -8.81 -0.83
C ILE A 198 7.03 -7.93 -1.86
N ARG A 199 8.36 -7.95 -1.80
CA ARG A 199 9.26 -7.15 -2.64
C ARG A 199 10.19 -8.05 -3.43
N GLU A 200 10.47 -7.67 -4.65
CA GLU A 200 11.48 -8.32 -5.48
C GLU A 200 12.81 -7.57 -5.35
N GLU A 201 13.84 -8.25 -4.86
CA GLU A 201 15.17 -7.70 -4.61
C GLU A 201 16.23 -8.68 -5.12
N GLY A 202 17.06 -8.24 -6.09
CA GLY A 202 18.15 -9.06 -6.61
C GLY A 202 17.71 -10.37 -7.26
N GLY A 203 16.52 -10.41 -7.88
CA GLY A 203 15.95 -11.61 -8.50
C GLY A 203 15.31 -12.59 -7.52
N GLU A 204 15.24 -12.24 -6.23
CA GLU A 204 14.55 -13.01 -5.19
C GLU A 204 13.32 -12.25 -4.69
N ARG A 205 12.28 -12.98 -4.29
CA ARG A 205 11.11 -12.38 -3.62
C ARG A 205 11.26 -12.53 -2.13
N ARG A 206 11.23 -11.38 -1.43
CA ARG A 206 11.31 -11.29 0.02
C ARG A 206 10.00 -10.84 0.62
N GLN A 207 9.71 -11.36 1.79
CA GLN A 207 8.50 -11.08 2.54
C GLN A 207 8.85 -10.32 3.82
N TYR A 208 8.21 -9.17 4.03
CA TYR A 208 8.34 -8.34 5.22
C TYR A 208 6.99 -8.25 5.91
N VAL A 209 6.92 -8.75 7.15
CA VAL A 209 5.67 -8.75 7.94
C VAL A 209 5.67 -7.57 8.90
N HIS A 210 4.58 -6.83 8.92
CA HIS A 210 4.40 -5.61 9.71
C HIS A 210 3.19 -5.72 10.63
N ASP A 211 3.34 -5.19 11.84
CA ASP A 211 2.22 -4.89 12.73
C ASP A 211 1.90 -3.40 12.62
N LEU A 212 0.75 -3.08 12.05
CA LEU A 212 0.32 -1.69 11.87
C LEU A 212 -0.02 -0.99 13.19
N ARG A 213 -0.06 -1.71 14.30
CA ARG A 213 -0.31 -1.17 15.64
C ARG A 213 0.97 -0.70 16.32
N SER A 214 2.14 -1.06 15.76
CA SER A 214 3.45 -0.75 16.35
C SER A 214 4.16 0.36 15.60
N THR A 215 4.85 1.22 16.36
CA THR A 215 5.76 2.25 15.84
C THR A 215 7.01 1.66 15.16
N ASP A 216 7.32 0.37 15.36
CA ASP A 216 8.42 -0.30 14.67
C ASP A 216 8.22 -0.33 13.14
N LEU A 217 6.98 -0.14 12.68
CA LEU A 217 6.65 0.07 11.28
C LEU A 217 7.52 1.15 10.62
N PHE A 218 7.77 2.26 11.33
CA PHE A 218 8.56 3.39 10.80
C PHE A 218 10.04 3.06 10.56
N LYS A 219 10.55 2.01 11.17
CA LYS A 219 11.94 1.54 11.02
C LYS A 219 12.09 0.47 9.93
N SER A 220 10.97 0.04 9.36
CA SER A 220 10.98 -1.01 8.34
C SER A 220 11.56 -0.49 7.02
N PRO A 221 12.37 -1.29 6.31
CA PRO A 221 12.83 -0.96 4.96
C PRO A 221 11.66 -0.92 3.95
N CYS A 222 10.51 -1.49 4.31
CA CYS A 222 9.29 -1.48 3.50
C CYS A 222 8.23 -0.48 3.99
N TYR A 223 8.60 0.46 4.88
CA TYR A 223 7.69 1.56 5.23
C TYR A 223 7.37 2.41 4.01
N TYR A 224 8.39 2.73 3.21
CA TYR A 224 8.22 3.25 1.87
C TYR A 224 8.18 2.09 0.88
N LEU A 225 7.12 2.07 0.09
CA LEU A 225 6.96 1.04 -0.94
C LEU A 225 7.85 1.36 -2.14
N GLN A 226 8.25 0.30 -2.84
CA GLN A 226 8.97 0.36 -4.10
C GLN A 226 8.05 -0.04 -5.26
N GLN A 227 8.54 0.18 -6.47
CA GLN A 227 7.86 -0.23 -7.69
C GLN A 227 7.53 -1.73 -7.67
N ASN A 228 6.29 -2.05 -8.05
CA ASN A 228 5.74 -3.41 -8.09
C ASN A 228 5.64 -4.14 -6.74
N ASP A 229 5.82 -3.48 -5.60
CA ASP A 229 5.54 -4.08 -4.28
C ASP A 229 4.12 -4.60 -4.20
N ILE A 230 3.96 -5.74 -3.52
CA ILE A 230 2.65 -6.31 -3.22
C ILE A 230 2.41 -6.20 -1.71
N VAL A 231 1.39 -5.44 -1.34
CA VAL A 231 0.91 -5.33 0.04
C VAL A 231 -0.21 -6.34 0.23
N TYR A 232 0.01 -7.34 1.06
CA TYR A 232 -1.00 -8.34 1.39
C TYR A 232 -1.46 -8.20 2.83
N VAL A 233 -2.73 -7.91 3.01
CA VAL A 233 -3.37 -7.82 4.32
C VAL A 233 -4.04 -9.15 4.64
N GLU A 234 -3.51 -9.87 5.64
CA GLU A 234 -4.09 -11.14 6.04
C GLU A 234 -5.48 -10.95 6.66
N PRO A 235 -6.47 -11.77 6.27
CA PRO A 235 -7.74 -11.79 6.98
C PRO A 235 -7.57 -12.50 8.32
N LYS A 236 -8.23 -12.02 9.38
CA LYS A 236 -8.35 -12.76 10.64
C LYS A 236 -9.02 -14.10 10.38
N TYR A 237 -8.24 -15.16 10.39
CA TYR A 237 -8.77 -16.49 10.25
C TYR A 237 -9.40 -16.92 11.58
N ARG A 238 -10.69 -16.66 11.73
CA ARG A 238 -11.46 -17.26 12.80
C ARG A 238 -11.91 -18.65 12.35
N ARG A 239 -11.15 -19.67 12.70
CA ARG A 239 -11.62 -21.05 12.59
C ARG A 239 -12.91 -21.13 13.40
N LYS A 240 -14.04 -21.44 12.74
CA LYS A 240 -15.30 -21.72 13.46
C LYS A 240 -14.99 -22.87 14.41
N SER A 241 -14.78 -22.56 15.67
CA SER A 241 -14.52 -23.56 16.68
C SER A 241 -15.79 -24.38 16.91
N ALA A 242 -15.63 -25.59 17.47
CA ALA A 242 -16.79 -26.38 17.91
C ALA A 242 -17.65 -25.60 18.93
N GLU A 243 -17.04 -24.63 19.64
CA GLU A 243 -17.72 -23.70 20.55
C GLU A 243 -18.73 -22.77 19.86
N ASP A 244 -18.44 -22.25 18.65
CA ASP A 244 -19.38 -21.41 17.87
C ASP A 244 -20.62 -22.21 17.47
N ARG A 245 -20.45 -23.50 17.21
CA ARG A 245 -21.55 -24.45 16.98
C ARG A 245 -22.34 -24.75 18.28
N GLY A 246 -21.63 -24.92 19.40
CA GLY A 246 -22.21 -25.13 20.74
C GLY A 246 -23.10 -23.96 21.17
N TRP A 247 -22.67 -22.72 20.93
CA TRP A 247 -23.43 -21.51 21.20
C TRP A 247 -24.73 -21.42 20.38
N GLN A 248 -24.67 -21.72 19.06
CA GLN A 248 -25.87 -21.75 18.22
C GLN A 248 -26.88 -22.86 18.66
N ILE A 249 -26.34 -24.04 19.02
CA ILE A 249 -27.18 -25.15 19.52
C ILE A 249 -27.78 -24.79 20.88
N SER A 250 -27.03 -24.17 21.79
CA SER A 250 -27.53 -23.75 23.09
C SER A 250 -28.62 -22.67 22.98
N ALA A 251 -28.47 -21.71 22.11
CA ALA A 251 -29.45 -20.66 21.84
C ALA A 251 -30.78 -21.26 21.29
N THR A 252 -30.69 -22.24 20.39
CA THR A 252 -31.86 -22.93 19.84
C THR A 252 -32.55 -23.84 20.90
N LEU A 253 -31.76 -24.49 21.73
CA LEU A 253 -32.31 -25.30 22.83
C LEU A 253 -33.02 -24.43 23.88
N ILE A 254 -32.47 -23.27 24.21
CA ILE A 254 -33.12 -22.32 25.17
C ILE A 254 -34.42 -21.78 24.57
N SER A 255 -34.47 -21.47 23.29
CA SER A 255 -35.70 -20.99 22.63
C SER A 255 -36.78 -22.08 22.57
N LEU A 256 -36.40 -23.34 22.30
CA LEU A 256 -37.32 -24.48 22.33
C LEU A 256 -37.83 -24.77 23.75
N ALA A 257 -36.96 -24.65 24.77
CA ALA A 257 -37.37 -24.82 26.17
C ALA A 257 -38.34 -23.72 26.61
N SER A 258 -38.14 -22.47 26.21
CA SER A 258 -39.03 -21.34 26.51
C SER A 258 -40.40 -21.51 25.84
N LEU A 259 -40.45 -22.01 24.61
CA LEU A 259 -41.69 -22.37 23.91
C LEU A 259 -42.44 -23.50 24.64
N GLY A 260 -41.73 -24.54 25.11
CA GLY A 260 -42.34 -25.64 25.88
C GLY A 260 -42.97 -25.16 27.20
N VAL A 261 -42.27 -24.29 27.93
CA VAL A 261 -42.78 -23.70 29.17
C VAL A 261 -44.03 -22.83 28.92
N SER A 262 -44.03 -22.02 27.85
CA SER A 262 -45.20 -21.19 27.52
C SER A 262 -46.42 -22.03 27.10
N LEU A 263 -46.20 -23.14 26.40
CA LEU A 263 -47.26 -24.06 25.99
C LEU A 263 -47.90 -24.80 27.21
N ILE A 264 -47.04 -25.26 28.13
CA ILE A 264 -47.51 -25.89 29.38
C ILE A 264 -48.32 -24.90 30.25
N TRP A 265 -47.90 -23.63 30.25
CA TRP A 265 -48.62 -22.60 30.99
C TRP A 265 -49.98 -22.26 30.35
N ALA A 266 -50.04 -22.22 29.00
CA ALA A 266 -51.26 -21.99 28.25
C ALA A 266 -52.27 -23.14 28.36
N LEU A 267 -51.82 -24.39 28.51
CA LEU A 267 -52.67 -25.56 28.67
C LEU A 267 -53.13 -25.75 30.11
N LYS A 268 -52.54 -25.07 31.09
CA LYS A 268 -52.86 -25.21 32.51
C LYS A 268 -53.79 -24.10 33.05
N ASN A 269 -54.01 -23.07 32.24
CA ASN A 269 -54.97 -21.99 32.44
C ASN A 269 -56.16 -22.13 31.50
#